data_8e997baf91fa7b97acaa830996cb1465
#
_entry.id   8e997baf91fa7b97acaa830996cb1465
#
_cell.length_a   1.000
_cell.length_b   1.000
_cell.length_c   1.000
_cell.angle_alpha   90.00
_cell.angle_beta   90.00
_cell.angle_gamma   90.00
#
_symmetry.space_group_name_H-M   'P 1'
#
loop_
_entity.id
_entity.type
_entity.pdbx_description
1 polymer ?
#
loop_
_entity_poly.entity_id
_entity_poly.type
_entity_poly.pdbx_seq_one_letter_code
_entity_poly.pdbx_strand_id
1 'polypeptide(L)'
;MSIEGVLREVIEEWFVFNLPRVIPRDISYLLPEGSALALVGPRRAGKTYFMYWIAQDLMSRGWPRPSIIYINFEDVRLSVLKPTDFSMFLKVINEEAREYNGKILLMLDEVQNLPEWGSLGEDPA
;
A
#
# COMPACT_ATOMS: atom_id res chain seq x y z
N MET A 1 -4.44 21.19 8.36
CA MET A 1 -3.50 20.08 8.25
C MET A 1 -3.11 19.90 6.79
N SER A 2 -1.82 19.75 6.51
CA SER A 2 -1.36 19.56 5.14
C SER A 2 -1.70 18.16 4.64
N ILE A 3 -1.77 18.01 3.32
CA ILE A 3 -2.04 16.70 2.74
C ILE A 3 -0.90 15.72 3.02
N GLU A 4 0.33 16.22 3.09
CA GLU A 4 1.47 15.42 3.49
C GLU A 4 1.28 14.89 4.92
N GLY A 5 0.84 15.74 5.84
CA GLY A 5 0.58 15.33 7.22
C GLY A 5 -0.53 14.31 7.33
N VAL A 6 -1.58 14.46 6.52
CA VAL A 6 -2.68 13.49 6.47
C VAL A 6 -2.18 12.13 5.99
N LEU A 7 -1.35 12.12 4.94
CA LEU A 7 -0.82 10.88 4.41
C LEU A 7 0.08 10.18 5.43
N ARG A 8 0.93 10.94 6.13
CA ARG A 8 1.76 10.37 7.20
C ARG A 8 0.91 9.75 8.31
N GLU A 9 -0.16 10.42 8.69
CA GLU A 9 -1.08 9.91 9.71
C GLU A 9 -1.70 8.59 9.27
N VAL A 10 -2.15 8.50 8.02
CA VAL A 10 -2.73 7.26 7.48
C VAL A 10 -1.72 6.12 7.53
N ILE A 11 -0.48 6.38 7.13
CA ILE A 11 0.57 5.35 7.12
C ILE A 11 0.92 4.92 8.54
N GLU A 12 1.03 5.88 9.46
CA GLU A 12 1.35 5.55 10.85
C GLU A 12 0.24 4.77 11.53
N GLU A 13 -1.02 5.05 11.19
CA GLU A 13 -2.15 4.26 11.67
C GLU A 13 -2.05 2.81 11.18
N TRP A 14 -1.63 2.62 9.93
CA TRP A 14 -1.43 1.28 9.40
C TRP A 14 -0.38 0.53 10.20
N PHE A 15 0.72 1.18 10.58
CA PHE A 15 1.79 0.53 11.30
C PHE A 15 1.35 -0.03 12.65
N VAL A 16 0.34 0.56 13.28
CA VAL A 16 -0.19 0.11 14.57
C VAL A 16 -1.53 -0.61 14.47
N PHE A 17 -2.04 -0.75 13.26
CA PHE A 17 -3.32 -1.43 13.03
C PHE A 17 -3.20 -2.91 13.35
N ASN A 18 -4.12 -3.43 14.16
CA ASN A 18 -4.17 -4.85 14.45
C ASN A 18 -4.82 -5.60 13.28
N LEU A 19 -4.01 -6.35 12.56
CA LEU A 19 -4.50 -7.09 11.40
C LEU A 19 -5.49 -8.17 11.85
N PRO A 20 -6.66 -8.27 11.19
CA PRO A 20 -7.58 -9.35 11.50
C PRO A 20 -6.93 -10.69 11.15
N ARG A 21 -7.26 -11.71 11.94
CA ARG A 21 -6.72 -13.04 11.70
C ARG A 21 -7.33 -13.58 10.42
N VAL A 22 -6.48 -13.81 9.43
CA VAL A 22 -6.90 -14.35 8.14
C VAL A 22 -6.50 -15.80 8.08
N ILE A 23 -7.47 -16.67 7.74
CA ILE A 23 -7.21 -18.10 7.58
C ILE A 23 -6.33 -18.27 6.33
N PRO A 24 -5.17 -18.94 6.47
CA PRO A 24 -4.32 -19.20 5.30
C PRO A 24 -5.08 -20.01 4.26
N ARG A 25 -5.07 -19.53 3.03
CA ARG A 25 -5.58 -20.30 1.90
C ARG A 25 -4.39 -20.80 1.12
N ASP A 26 -4.59 -21.86 0.36
CA ASP A 26 -3.55 -22.36 -0.55
C ASP A 26 -3.42 -21.42 -1.74
N ILE A 27 -3.10 -20.17 -1.46
CA ILE A 27 -2.89 -19.17 -2.49
C ILE A 27 -1.42 -18.83 -2.48
N SER A 28 -0.77 -19.13 -3.59
CA SER A 28 0.60 -18.66 -3.80
C SER A 28 0.54 -17.31 -4.52
N TYR A 29 1.47 -16.47 -4.20
CA TYR A 29 1.61 -15.19 -4.87
C TYR A 29 3.08 -14.97 -5.18
N LEU A 30 3.33 -14.24 -6.26
CA LEU A 30 4.68 -13.88 -6.66
C LEU A 30 4.83 -12.37 -6.51
N LEU A 31 5.89 -11.96 -5.83
CA LEU A 31 6.25 -10.56 -5.75
C LEU A 31 7.20 -10.25 -6.91
N PRO A 32 6.93 -9.18 -7.67
CA PRO A 32 7.85 -8.77 -8.72
C PRO A 32 9.22 -8.43 -8.12
N GLU A 33 10.26 -8.58 -8.89
CA GLU A 33 11.59 -8.18 -8.46
C GLU A 33 11.70 -6.66 -8.51
N GLY A 34 12.42 -6.12 -7.56
CA GLY A 34 12.64 -4.69 -7.48
C GLY A 34 12.70 -4.20 -6.04
N SER A 35 13.10 -2.94 -5.88
CA SER A 35 13.23 -2.34 -4.57
C SER A 35 11.90 -1.81 -4.02
N ALA A 36 10.94 -1.53 -4.90
CA ALA A 36 9.60 -1.12 -4.50
C ALA A 36 8.59 -1.95 -5.27
N LEU A 37 7.74 -2.67 -4.55
CA LEU A 37 6.76 -3.55 -5.14
C LEU A 37 5.38 -2.96 -4.88
N ALA A 38 4.57 -2.84 -5.91
CA ALA A 38 3.23 -2.31 -5.76
C ALA A 38 2.19 -3.37 -6.14
N LEU A 39 1.28 -3.65 -5.22
CA LEU A 39 0.11 -4.45 -5.49
C LEU A 39 -1.07 -3.51 -5.61
N VAL A 40 -1.65 -3.49 -6.78
CA VAL A 40 -2.78 -2.61 -7.09
C VAL A 40 -3.92 -3.48 -7.59
N GLY A 41 -5.12 -3.15 -7.20
CA GLY A 41 -6.23 -3.90 -7.71
C GLY A 41 -7.55 -3.19 -7.55
N PRO A 42 -8.52 -3.55 -8.42
CA PRO A 42 -9.86 -3.00 -8.35
C PRO A 42 -10.64 -3.58 -7.18
N ARG A 43 -11.79 -2.99 -6.92
CA ARG A 43 -12.68 -3.42 -5.85
C ARG A 43 -13.21 -4.81 -6.15
N ARG A 44 -12.88 -5.78 -5.29
CA ARG A 44 -13.41 -7.12 -5.35
C ARG A 44 -13.57 -7.67 -3.95
N ALA A 45 -14.57 -8.52 -3.75
CA ALA A 45 -14.79 -9.17 -2.47
C ALA A 45 -13.56 -9.99 -2.09
N GLY A 46 -13.11 -9.85 -0.86
CA GLY A 46 -11.99 -10.63 -0.33
C GLY A 46 -10.61 -10.10 -0.65
N LYS A 47 -10.48 -9.09 -1.51
CA LYS A 47 -9.17 -8.58 -1.90
C LYS A 47 -8.44 -7.88 -0.76
N THR A 48 -9.16 -7.10 0.04
CA THR A 48 -8.58 -6.43 1.19
C THR A 48 -8.01 -7.44 2.18
N TYR A 49 -8.76 -8.50 2.46
CA TYR A 49 -8.29 -9.57 3.35
C TYR A 49 -7.12 -10.33 2.75
N PHE A 50 -7.09 -10.48 1.44
CA PHE A 50 -5.95 -11.09 0.77
C PHE A 50 -4.69 -10.26 0.97
N MET A 51 -4.79 -8.94 0.87
CA MET A 51 -3.67 -8.04 1.13
C MET A 51 -3.21 -8.12 2.58
N TYR A 52 -4.15 -8.20 3.53
CA TYR A 52 -3.81 -8.38 4.94
C TYR A 52 -3.09 -9.72 5.15
N TRP A 53 -3.53 -10.76 4.45
CA TRP A 53 -2.89 -12.06 4.54
C TRP A 53 -1.45 -12.02 4.01
N ILE A 54 -1.23 -11.33 2.88
CA ILE A 54 0.12 -11.17 2.33
C ILE A 54 1.01 -10.47 3.36
N ALA A 55 0.52 -9.41 3.99
CA ALA A 55 1.29 -8.69 5.00
C ALA A 55 1.67 -9.62 6.15
N GLN A 56 0.72 -10.43 6.64
CA GLN A 56 0.99 -11.36 7.72
C GLN A 56 1.98 -12.44 7.31
N ASP A 57 1.85 -12.96 6.09
CA ASP A 57 2.75 -13.98 5.58
C ASP A 57 4.18 -13.44 5.46
N LEU A 58 4.35 -12.24 4.95
CA LEU A 58 5.67 -11.63 4.83
C LEU A 58 6.28 -11.36 6.19
N MET A 59 5.48 -10.90 7.15
CA MET A 59 5.99 -10.69 8.51
C MET A 59 6.44 -12.00 9.14
N SER A 60 5.75 -13.10 8.85
CA SER A 60 6.17 -14.42 9.33
C SER A 60 7.48 -14.86 8.70
N ARG A 61 7.84 -14.29 7.56
CA ARG A 61 9.09 -14.57 6.85
C ARG A 61 10.21 -13.60 7.22
N GLY A 62 9.96 -12.71 8.18
CA GLY A 62 10.98 -11.80 8.69
C GLY A 62 10.86 -10.36 8.25
N TRP A 63 9.90 -10.03 7.38
CA TRP A 63 9.70 -8.64 6.96
C TRP A 63 9.20 -7.81 8.14
N PRO A 64 9.83 -6.68 8.46
CA PRO A 64 9.31 -5.81 9.52
C PRO A 64 8.07 -5.06 9.02
N ARG A 65 7.19 -4.71 9.94
CA ARG A 65 5.95 -4.00 9.59
C ARG A 65 6.21 -2.75 8.74
N PRO A 66 7.21 -1.90 9.06
CA PRO A 66 7.44 -0.70 8.26
C PRO A 66 7.90 -0.93 6.83
N SER A 67 8.28 -2.15 6.47
CA SER A 67 8.62 -2.48 5.09
C SER A 67 7.39 -2.82 4.26
N ILE A 68 6.21 -2.90 4.89
CA ILE A 68 4.95 -3.24 4.24
C ILE A 68 3.99 -2.08 4.50
N ILE A 69 3.55 -1.43 3.44
CA ILE A 69 2.64 -0.30 3.56
C ILE A 69 1.37 -0.61 2.79
N TYR A 70 0.24 -0.47 3.47
CA TYR A 70 -1.08 -0.63 2.88
C TYR A 70 -1.82 0.69 2.94
N ILE A 71 -2.37 1.11 1.81
CA ILE A 71 -3.14 2.34 1.74
C ILE A 71 -4.46 2.05 1.05
N ASN A 72 -5.55 2.39 1.72
CA ASN A 72 -6.89 2.25 1.18
C ASN A 72 -7.39 3.63 0.76
N PHE A 73 -7.56 3.82 -0.56
CA PHE A 73 -7.99 5.10 -1.10
C PHE A 73 -9.47 5.36 -0.95
N GLU A 74 -10.19 4.46 -0.30
CA GLU A 74 -11.56 4.73 0.14
C GLU A 74 -11.59 5.65 1.37
N ASP A 75 -10.45 5.83 2.05
CA ASP A 75 -10.33 6.75 3.16
C ASP A 75 -10.60 8.17 2.68
N VAL A 76 -11.60 8.81 3.29
CA VAL A 76 -12.04 10.14 2.85
C VAL A 76 -10.96 11.20 3.03
N ARG A 77 -10.04 10.99 3.96
CA ARG A 77 -8.92 11.92 4.17
C ARG A 77 -8.02 12.01 2.94
N LEU A 78 -7.99 10.94 2.14
CA LEU A 78 -7.14 10.87 0.94
C LEU A 78 -7.86 11.34 -0.31
N SER A 79 -9.14 11.70 -0.22
CA SER A 79 -9.93 12.14 -1.38
C SER A 79 -9.42 13.44 -1.98
N VAL A 80 -8.61 14.19 -1.24
CA VAL A 80 -8.05 15.46 -1.71
C VAL A 80 -6.73 15.29 -2.46
N LEU A 81 -6.19 14.07 -2.52
CA LEU A 81 -4.98 13.81 -3.30
C LEU A 81 -5.23 14.02 -4.78
N LYS A 82 -4.28 14.67 -5.43
CA LYS A 82 -4.33 14.95 -6.87
C LYS A 82 -3.15 14.28 -7.55
N PRO A 83 -3.24 14.05 -8.88
CA PRO A 83 -2.09 13.49 -9.61
C PRO A 83 -0.81 14.30 -9.44
N THR A 84 -0.93 15.63 -9.24
CA THR A 84 0.22 16.49 -9.00
C THR A 84 0.89 16.22 -7.66
N ASP A 85 0.22 15.51 -6.75
CA ASP A 85 0.78 15.15 -5.44
C ASP A 85 1.59 13.85 -5.47
N PHE A 86 1.75 13.25 -6.64
CA PHE A 86 2.37 11.92 -6.75
C PHE A 86 3.82 11.92 -6.25
N SER A 87 4.59 12.97 -6.57
CA SER A 87 5.97 13.07 -6.10
C SER A 87 6.04 13.17 -4.58
N MET A 88 5.15 13.94 -3.98
CA MET A 88 5.06 14.04 -2.52
C MET A 88 4.65 12.72 -1.91
N PHE A 89 3.70 12.02 -2.55
CA PHE A 89 3.25 10.71 -2.12
C PHE A 89 4.43 9.74 -2.02
N LEU A 90 5.24 9.65 -3.08
CA LEU A 90 6.41 8.77 -3.09
C LEU A 90 7.44 9.18 -2.04
N LYS A 91 7.63 10.48 -1.85
CA LYS A 91 8.55 10.99 -0.85
C LYS A 91 8.13 10.54 0.55
N VAL A 92 6.85 10.67 0.88
CA VAL A 92 6.34 10.29 2.18
C VAL A 92 6.48 8.78 2.38
N ILE A 93 6.16 7.98 1.37
CA ILE A 93 6.35 6.54 1.44
C ILE A 93 7.80 6.19 1.76
N ASN A 94 8.75 6.81 1.05
CA ASN A 94 10.17 6.53 1.27
C ASN A 94 10.64 6.96 2.66
N GLU A 95 10.09 8.02 3.20
CA GLU A 95 10.47 8.52 4.51
C GLU A 95 9.87 7.70 5.66
N GLU A 96 8.64 7.22 5.49
CA GLU A 96 7.96 6.44 6.52
C GLU A 96 8.33 4.97 6.49
N ALA A 97 8.67 4.45 5.32
CA ALA A 97 8.97 3.03 5.17
C ALA A 97 10.38 2.71 5.63
N ARG A 98 10.55 1.47 6.10
CA ARG A 98 11.86 0.93 6.41
C ARG A 98 12.08 -0.28 5.49
N GLU A 99 13.08 -0.20 4.64
CA GLU A 99 13.39 -1.26 3.70
C GLU A 99 13.82 -2.54 4.41
N TYR A 100 13.41 -3.66 3.85
CA TYR A 100 13.87 -4.98 4.24
C TYR A 100 14.65 -5.58 3.08
N ASN A 101 15.96 -5.77 3.26
CA ASN A 101 16.85 -6.22 2.19
C ASN A 101 16.70 -5.38 0.92
N GLY A 102 16.58 -4.06 1.09
CA GLY A 102 16.42 -3.13 0.00
C GLY A 102 15.04 -3.11 -0.63
N LYS A 103 14.03 -3.71 0.01
CA LYS A 103 12.70 -3.86 -0.57
C LYS A 103 11.62 -3.24 0.31
N ILE A 104 10.61 -2.68 -0.32
CA ILE A 104 9.39 -2.17 0.30
C ILE A 104 8.22 -2.75 -0.48
N LEU A 105 7.22 -3.26 0.22
CA LEU A 105 5.96 -3.65 -0.42
C LEU A 105 4.92 -2.57 -0.19
N LEU A 106 4.37 -2.06 -1.28
CA LEU A 106 3.32 -1.05 -1.23
C LEU A 106 2.04 -1.66 -1.79
N MET A 107 1.03 -1.77 -0.95
CA MET A 107 -0.27 -2.32 -1.34
C MET A 107 -1.28 -1.18 -1.42
N LEU A 108 -1.79 -0.94 -2.61
CA LEU A 108 -2.74 0.14 -2.87
C LEU A 108 -4.11 -0.46 -3.16
N ASP A 109 -5.05 -0.18 -2.29
CA ASP A 109 -6.40 -0.71 -2.37
C ASP A 109 -7.38 0.40 -2.78
N GLU A 110 -8.42 0.03 -3.51
CA GLU A 110 -9.50 0.93 -3.92
C GLU A 110 -8.98 2.11 -4.74
N VAL A 111 -8.04 1.85 -5.66
CA VAL A 111 -7.38 2.90 -6.45
C VAL A 111 -8.33 3.62 -7.41
N GLN A 112 -9.49 3.04 -7.71
CA GLN A 112 -10.49 3.70 -8.56
C GLN A 112 -11.04 4.98 -7.93
N ASN A 113 -10.84 5.15 -6.61
CA ASN A 113 -11.27 6.38 -5.92
C ASN A 113 -10.32 7.56 -6.16
N LEU A 114 -9.19 7.33 -6.83
CA LEU A 114 -8.26 8.39 -7.19
C LEU A 114 -8.54 8.84 -8.62
N PRO A 115 -9.01 10.08 -8.81
CA PRO A 115 -9.23 10.56 -10.17
C PRO A 115 -7.90 10.65 -10.92
N GLU A 116 -7.86 10.03 -12.09
CA GLU A 116 -6.73 10.09 -13.03
C GLU A 116 -5.43 9.41 -12.57
N TRP A 117 -5.38 8.87 -11.35
CA TRP A 117 -4.16 8.20 -10.88
C TRP A 117 -3.88 6.91 -11.64
N GLY A 118 -4.93 6.27 -12.19
CA GLY A 118 -4.75 5.07 -13.01
C GLY A 118 -3.88 5.32 -14.23
N SER A 119 -3.97 6.51 -14.81
CA SER A 119 -3.17 6.85 -15.99
C SER A 119 -1.69 7.04 -15.68
N LEU A 120 -1.35 7.31 -14.43
CA LEU A 120 0.05 7.46 -14.02
C LEU A 120 0.77 6.12 -13.93
N GLY A 121 0.01 5.05 -13.67
CA GLY A 121 0.57 3.71 -13.60
C GLY A 121 0.48 2.96 -14.91
N GLU A 122 -0.16 3.52 -15.92
CA GLU A 122 -0.28 2.88 -17.21
C GLU A 122 0.95 3.12 -18.06
N ASP A 123 1.37 2.06 -18.76
CA ASP A 123 2.43 2.16 -19.73
C ASP A 123 1.94 3.05 -20.88
N PRO A 124 2.66 4.11 -21.23
CA PRO A 124 2.22 5.02 -22.30
C PRO A 124 2.33 4.43 -23.71
N ALA A 125 2.57 3.16 -23.80
CA ALA A 125 2.67 2.51 -25.11
C ALA A 125 1.34 2.44 -25.82
#